data_594896836ba7ffec934443a7ecc8576c
#
_entry.id   594896836ba7ffec934443a7ecc8576c
#
_cell.length_a   1.000
_cell.length_b   1.000
_cell.length_c   1.000
_cell.angle_alpha   90.00
_cell.angle_beta   90.00
_cell.angle_gamma   90.00
#
_symmetry.space_group_name_H-M   'P 1'
#
loop_
_entity.id
_entity.type
_entity.pdbx_description
1 polymer ?
#
loop_
_entity_poly.entity_id
_entity_poly.type
_entity_poly.pdbx_seq_one_letter_code
_entity_poly.pdbx_strand_id
1 'polypeptide(L)'
;GIGLHPGAWIGTRFCIDHAPGTVVAAAAEIGNHVKIYHGVTLGAKSTADVEKLRGRKRHPTLKDHVTIYPGATILGGDTVIGEHSTIGGNVFLTDSVPAHSLVVFEGVTIKVMNKRERGQDPLV
;
A
#
# COMPACT_ATOMS: atom_id res chain seq x y z
N GLY A 1 -4.15 5.81 15.98
CA GLY A 1 -4.47 4.40 16.10
C GLY A 1 -4.05 3.56 14.91
N ILE A 2 -4.18 2.29 15.06
CA ILE A 2 -3.90 1.30 14.02
C ILE A 2 -5.23 0.76 13.53
N GLY A 3 -5.46 0.82 12.22
CA GLY A 3 -6.63 0.22 11.59
C GLY A 3 -6.29 -1.12 10.97
N LEU A 4 -6.48 -2.21 11.70
CA LEU A 4 -6.34 -3.58 11.20
C LEU A 4 -7.73 -4.18 11.01
N HIS A 5 -8.07 -4.53 9.76
CA HIS A 5 -9.35 -5.16 9.49
C HIS A 5 -9.29 -6.65 9.85
N PRO A 6 -10.32 -7.22 10.50
CA PRO A 6 -10.34 -8.64 10.87
C PRO A 6 -10.20 -9.60 9.68
N GLY A 7 -10.56 -9.15 8.47
CA GLY A 7 -10.43 -9.95 7.26
C GLY A 7 -9.05 -9.94 6.63
N ALA A 8 -8.08 -9.20 7.20
CA ALA A 8 -6.71 -9.20 6.70
C ALA A 8 -6.01 -10.51 7.10
N TRP A 9 -5.17 -11.03 6.20
CA TRP A 9 -4.40 -12.24 6.42
C TRP A 9 -2.96 -11.87 6.73
N ILE A 10 -2.53 -12.15 7.95
CA ILE A 10 -1.22 -11.71 8.45
C ILE A 10 -0.40 -12.91 8.89
N GLY A 11 0.82 -13.02 8.36
CA GLY A 11 1.76 -14.07 8.72
C GLY A 11 2.38 -13.89 10.11
N THR A 12 3.39 -14.72 10.41
CA THR A 12 4.09 -14.69 11.69
C THR A 12 5.11 -13.55 11.75
N ARG A 13 5.43 -13.10 12.98
CA ARG A 13 6.42 -12.06 13.25
C ARG A 13 6.16 -10.76 12.48
N PHE A 14 4.91 -10.42 12.36
CA PHE A 14 4.50 -9.12 11.85
C PHE A 14 4.84 -8.04 12.88
N CYS A 15 5.43 -6.93 12.42
CA CYS A 15 5.82 -5.83 13.29
C CYS A 15 5.34 -4.50 12.70
N ILE A 16 4.62 -3.73 13.51
CA ILE A 16 4.28 -2.34 13.19
C ILE A 16 5.06 -1.45 14.14
N ASP A 17 5.94 -0.61 13.59
CA ASP A 17 6.77 0.31 14.35
C ASP A 17 6.18 1.72 14.25
N HIS A 18 5.97 2.38 15.38
CA HIS A 18 5.36 3.72 15.45
C HIS A 18 4.03 3.81 14.69
N ALA A 19 3.12 2.97 15.05
CA ALA A 19 1.92 2.65 14.30
C ALA A 19 0.81 3.69 14.03
N PRO A 20 0.77 4.91 14.59
CA PRO A 20 -0.34 5.82 14.31
C PRO A 20 -0.54 6.07 12.81
N GLY A 21 -1.80 6.02 12.37
CA GLY A 21 -2.15 6.26 10.97
C GLY A 21 -1.96 5.08 10.03
N THR A 22 -1.51 3.92 10.51
CA THR A 22 -1.37 2.73 9.67
C THR A 22 -2.73 2.08 9.44
N VAL A 23 -3.05 1.76 8.20
CA VAL A 23 -4.30 1.09 7.81
C VAL A 23 -3.99 -0.15 6.97
N VAL A 24 -4.42 -1.30 7.45
CA VAL A 24 -4.39 -2.56 6.71
C VAL A 24 -5.82 -3.00 6.46
N ALA A 25 -6.27 -2.90 5.23
CA ALA A 25 -7.65 -3.16 4.87
C ALA A 25 -7.96 -4.67 4.72
N ALA A 26 -9.25 -4.99 4.66
CA ALA A 26 -9.71 -6.35 4.42
C ALA A 26 -9.13 -6.90 3.11
N ALA A 27 -8.92 -8.20 3.03
CA ALA A 27 -8.32 -8.89 1.89
C ALA A 27 -6.86 -8.54 1.59
N ALA A 28 -6.20 -7.73 2.41
CA ALA A 28 -4.74 -7.62 2.36
C ALA A 28 -4.11 -8.93 2.85
N GLU A 29 -3.03 -9.34 2.21
CA GLU A 29 -2.26 -10.50 2.63
C GLU A 29 -0.85 -10.06 3.02
N ILE A 30 -0.44 -10.42 4.21
CA ILE A 30 0.87 -10.05 4.75
C ILE A 30 1.63 -11.31 5.11
N GLY A 31 2.79 -11.50 4.50
CA GLY A 31 3.65 -12.65 4.74
C GLY A 31 4.31 -12.63 6.11
N ASN A 32 5.36 -13.45 6.25
CA ASN A 32 6.09 -13.59 7.49
C ASN A 32 7.20 -12.55 7.61
N HIS A 33 7.52 -12.12 8.83
CA HIS A 33 8.62 -11.19 9.10
C HIS A 33 8.49 -9.85 8.36
N VAL A 34 7.27 -9.40 8.13
CA VAL A 34 7.01 -8.10 7.49
C VAL A 34 7.08 -7.00 8.53
N LYS A 35 7.73 -5.90 8.18
CA LYS A 35 7.84 -4.73 9.03
C LYS A 35 7.16 -3.53 8.36
N ILE A 36 6.23 -2.91 9.07
CA ILE A 36 5.48 -1.75 8.58
C ILE A 36 5.63 -0.61 9.58
N TYR A 37 6.05 0.55 9.10
CA TYR A 37 6.15 1.76 9.90
C TYR A 37 4.82 2.51 9.92
N HIS A 38 4.78 3.62 10.66
CA HIS A 38 3.57 4.42 10.84
C HIS A 38 3.08 5.08 9.55
N GLY A 39 1.78 5.32 9.46
CA GLY A 39 1.18 6.05 8.35
C GLY A 39 1.12 5.27 7.03
N VAL A 40 1.45 3.97 7.03
CA VAL A 40 1.36 3.14 5.83
C VAL A 40 -0.09 2.76 5.57
N THR A 41 -0.51 2.83 4.30
CA THR A 41 -1.83 2.41 3.87
C THR A 41 -1.72 1.26 2.87
N LEU A 42 -2.42 0.16 3.14
CA LEU A 42 -2.62 -0.94 2.22
C LEU A 42 -4.10 -0.98 1.87
N GLY A 43 -4.45 -0.57 0.67
CA GLY A 43 -5.83 -0.33 0.32
C GLY A 43 -6.22 -0.72 -1.11
N ALA A 44 -7.45 -0.40 -1.48
CA ALA A 44 -7.97 -0.60 -2.83
C ALA A 44 -7.63 0.59 -3.73
N LYS A 45 -7.47 0.34 -5.03
CA LYS A 45 -7.19 1.40 -6.01
C LYS A 45 -8.33 2.41 -6.14
N SER A 46 -9.57 1.96 -5.99
CA SER A 46 -10.74 2.81 -6.10
C SER A 46 -11.86 2.29 -5.22
N THR A 47 -12.63 3.22 -4.66
CA THR A 47 -13.86 2.89 -3.94
C THR A 47 -15.09 2.86 -4.86
N ALA A 48 -14.97 3.36 -6.08
CA ALA A 48 -16.09 3.46 -7.02
C ALA A 48 -16.66 2.09 -7.43
N ASP A 49 -15.81 1.07 -7.48
CA ASP A 49 -16.20 -0.27 -7.91
C ASP A 49 -16.25 -1.27 -6.75
N VAL A 50 -16.42 -0.81 -5.52
CA VAL A 50 -16.44 -1.68 -4.34
C VAL A 50 -17.47 -2.81 -4.47
N GLU A 51 -18.66 -2.52 -4.99
CA GLU A 51 -19.69 -3.54 -5.17
C GLU A 51 -19.29 -4.60 -6.19
N LYS A 52 -18.65 -4.20 -7.30
CA LYS A 52 -18.17 -5.13 -8.33
C LYS A 52 -17.03 -6.02 -7.83
N LEU A 53 -16.23 -5.50 -6.90
CA LEU A 53 -15.07 -6.22 -6.35
C LEU A 53 -15.40 -6.96 -5.06
N ARG A 54 -16.65 -6.90 -4.63
CA ARG A 54 -17.09 -7.59 -3.41
C ARG A 54 -16.82 -9.08 -3.50
N GLY A 55 -16.13 -9.62 -2.50
CA GLY A 55 -15.70 -11.01 -2.49
C GLY A 55 -14.44 -11.30 -3.30
N ARG A 56 -13.87 -10.32 -3.99
CA ARG A 56 -12.60 -10.45 -4.70
C ARG A 56 -11.47 -9.80 -3.92
N LYS A 57 -10.23 -10.25 -4.18
CA LYS A 57 -9.05 -9.63 -3.61
C LYS A 57 -8.85 -8.24 -4.22
N ARG A 58 -8.99 -7.19 -3.39
CA ARG A 58 -8.88 -5.79 -3.81
C ARG A 58 -7.79 -5.01 -3.09
N HIS A 59 -7.06 -5.67 -2.19
CA HIS A 59 -6.00 -5.07 -1.40
C HIS A 59 -4.69 -5.81 -1.63
N PRO A 60 -3.54 -5.13 -1.47
CA PRO A 60 -2.25 -5.70 -1.88
C PRO A 60 -1.78 -6.89 -1.05
N THR A 61 -0.79 -7.59 -1.60
CA THR A 61 -0.07 -8.68 -0.96
C THR A 61 1.36 -8.25 -0.69
N LEU A 62 1.82 -8.40 0.54
CA LEU A 62 3.22 -8.23 0.92
C LEU A 62 3.80 -9.62 1.17
N LYS A 63 4.85 -9.97 0.43
CA LYS A 63 5.54 -11.25 0.62
C LYS A 63 6.45 -11.19 1.86
N ASP A 64 7.17 -12.29 2.12
CA ASP A 64 7.99 -12.41 3.32
C ASP A 64 9.14 -11.39 3.36
N HIS A 65 9.48 -10.95 4.55
CA HIS A 65 10.60 -10.04 4.81
C HIS A 65 10.50 -8.68 4.09
N VAL A 66 9.30 -8.23 3.77
CA VAL A 66 9.07 -6.90 3.20
C VAL A 66 9.11 -5.86 4.30
N THR A 67 9.73 -4.72 4.02
CA THR A 67 9.76 -3.56 4.92
C THR A 67 9.13 -2.36 4.22
N ILE A 68 8.18 -1.71 4.88
CA ILE A 68 7.48 -0.53 4.35
C ILE A 68 7.74 0.64 5.29
N TYR A 69 8.41 1.67 4.80
CA TYR A 69 8.75 2.85 5.57
C TYR A 69 7.58 3.84 5.71
N PRO A 70 7.69 4.85 6.61
CA PRO A 70 6.55 5.68 6.99
C PRO A 70 5.86 6.37 5.82
N GLY A 71 4.53 6.41 5.89
CA GLY A 71 3.69 7.17 4.97
C GLY A 71 3.52 6.57 3.58
N ALA A 72 4.09 5.40 3.31
CA ALA A 72 3.91 4.75 2.01
C ALA A 72 2.47 4.30 1.82
N THR A 73 2.00 4.35 0.57
CA THR A 73 0.66 3.90 0.18
C THR A 73 0.79 2.86 -0.91
N ILE A 74 0.21 1.69 -0.70
CA ILE A 74 0.23 0.58 -1.66
C ILE A 74 -1.21 0.17 -1.91
N LEU A 75 -1.64 0.19 -3.16
CA LEU A 75 -3.04 -0.02 -3.54
C LEU A 75 -3.20 -1.11 -4.58
N GLY A 76 -4.29 -1.86 -4.45
CA GLY A 76 -4.78 -2.76 -5.48
C GLY A 76 -4.62 -4.24 -5.18
N GLY A 77 -5.63 -5.03 -5.52
CA GLY A 77 -5.65 -6.47 -5.28
C GLY A 77 -4.63 -7.27 -6.06
N ASP A 78 -4.23 -6.75 -7.22
CA ASP A 78 -3.20 -7.37 -8.07
C ASP A 78 -1.79 -6.93 -7.71
N THR A 79 -1.66 -5.96 -6.82
CA THR A 79 -0.36 -5.43 -6.41
C THR A 79 0.31 -6.38 -5.44
N VAL A 80 1.47 -6.89 -5.81
CA VAL A 80 2.27 -7.81 -5.00
C VAL A 80 3.65 -7.19 -4.79
N ILE A 81 4.03 -7.02 -3.53
CA ILE A 81 5.38 -6.59 -3.17
C ILE A 81 6.19 -7.85 -2.92
N GLY A 82 7.16 -8.11 -3.79
CA GLY A 82 7.97 -9.33 -3.74
C GLY A 82 8.81 -9.43 -2.48
N GLU A 83 9.19 -10.65 -2.10
CA GLU A 83 9.94 -10.92 -0.88
C GLU A 83 11.23 -10.11 -0.77
N HIS A 84 11.64 -9.80 0.45
CA HIS A 84 12.87 -9.04 0.75
C HIS A 84 12.92 -7.66 0.10
N SER A 85 11.79 -7.09 -0.28
CA SER A 85 11.72 -5.75 -0.84
C SER A 85 11.57 -4.70 0.26
N THR A 86 12.07 -3.50 -0.03
CA THR A 86 11.93 -2.34 0.83
C THR A 86 11.23 -1.23 0.07
N ILE A 87 10.17 -0.69 0.63
CA ILE A 87 9.45 0.45 0.08
C ILE A 87 9.77 1.67 0.92
N GLY A 88 10.36 2.68 0.28
CA GLY A 88 10.75 3.91 0.94
C GLY A 88 9.59 4.76 1.43
N GLY A 89 9.87 5.71 2.30
CA GLY A 89 8.86 6.58 2.89
C GLY A 89 8.10 7.39 1.85
N ASN A 90 6.79 7.54 2.06
CA ASN A 90 5.88 8.32 1.23
C ASN A 90 5.78 7.88 -0.24
N VAL A 91 6.26 6.70 -0.57
CA VAL A 91 6.11 6.13 -1.91
C VAL A 91 4.65 5.77 -2.14
N PHE A 92 4.15 6.09 -3.32
CA PHE A 92 2.78 5.75 -3.74
C PHE A 92 2.86 4.70 -4.85
N LEU A 93 2.45 3.47 -4.55
CA LEU A 93 2.52 2.34 -5.47
C LEU A 93 1.14 1.80 -5.81
N THR A 94 0.93 1.56 -7.11
CA THR A 94 -0.27 0.90 -7.62
C THR A 94 0.07 -0.34 -8.46
N ASP A 95 1.35 -0.64 -8.59
CA ASP A 95 1.85 -1.77 -9.38
C ASP A 95 2.78 -2.65 -8.56
N SER A 96 2.85 -3.91 -8.93
CA SER A 96 3.72 -4.89 -8.26
C SER A 96 5.20 -4.57 -8.45
N VAL A 97 6.00 -5.01 -7.48
CA VAL A 97 7.47 -4.96 -7.58
C VAL A 97 8.03 -6.36 -7.37
N PRO A 98 9.09 -6.73 -8.10
CA PRO A 98 9.71 -8.05 -7.94
C PRO A 98 10.42 -8.18 -6.60
N ALA A 99 10.78 -9.42 -6.26
CA ALA A 99 11.56 -9.70 -5.06
C ALA A 99 12.88 -8.91 -5.05
N HIS A 100 13.36 -8.60 -3.85
CA HIS A 100 14.64 -7.90 -3.62
C HIS A 100 14.69 -6.49 -4.23
N SER A 101 13.55 -5.82 -4.33
CA SER A 101 13.47 -4.44 -4.84
C SER A 101 13.67 -3.42 -3.75
N LEU A 102 14.30 -2.31 -4.11
CA LEU A 102 14.31 -1.08 -3.30
C LEU A 102 13.56 -0.02 -4.08
N VAL A 103 12.44 0.45 -3.54
CA VAL A 103 11.60 1.45 -4.19
C VAL A 103 11.71 2.76 -3.44
N VAL A 104 12.22 3.79 -4.08
CA VAL A 104 12.40 5.12 -3.50
C VAL A 104 12.04 6.20 -4.53
N PHE A 105 11.84 7.42 -4.07
CA PHE A 105 11.75 8.54 -4.98
C PHE A 105 13.13 8.84 -5.57
N GLU A 106 13.18 9.08 -6.87
CA GLU A 106 14.39 9.54 -7.55
C GLU A 106 14.38 11.04 -7.82
N GLY A 107 13.44 11.73 -7.31
CA GLY A 107 13.27 13.17 -7.45
C GLY A 107 11.83 13.53 -7.20
N VAL A 108 11.61 14.78 -6.86
CA VAL A 108 10.25 15.28 -6.61
C VAL A 108 10.00 16.47 -7.52
N THR A 109 8.97 16.37 -8.35
CA THR A 109 8.51 17.47 -9.18
C THR A 109 7.10 17.84 -8.75
N ILE A 110 6.91 19.11 -8.39
CA ILE A 110 5.60 19.63 -8.08
C ILE A 110 5.01 20.23 -9.35
N LYS A 111 3.82 19.77 -9.72
CA LYS A 111 3.10 20.29 -10.86
C LYS A 111 1.84 21.00 -10.39
N VAL A 112 1.74 22.26 -10.76
CA VAL A 112 0.55 23.07 -10.46
C VAL A 112 -0.29 23.14 -11.72
N MET A 113 -1.55 22.75 -11.63
CA MET A 113 -2.49 22.71 -12.75
C MET A 113 -3.77 23.44 -12.41
N ASN A 114 -4.41 24.03 -13.42
CA ASN A 114 -5.73 24.62 -13.23
C ASN A 114 -6.80 23.53 -13.40
N LYS A 115 -7.55 23.24 -12.38
CA LYS A 115 -8.58 22.20 -12.37
C LYS A 115 -9.71 22.50 -13.38
N ARG A 116 -10.00 23.77 -13.62
CA ARG A 116 -11.05 24.18 -14.57
C ARG A 116 -10.69 23.81 -16.01
N GLU A 117 -9.39 23.79 -16.34
CA GLU A 117 -8.90 23.46 -17.67
C GLU A 117 -8.80 21.96 -17.91
N ARG A 118 -8.73 21.16 -16.84
CA ARG A 118 -8.53 19.71 -16.96
C ARG A 118 -9.82 18.90 -16.99
N GLY A 119 -10.88 19.40 -16.42
CA GLY A 119 -12.15 18.69 -16.39
C GLY A 119 -12.26 17.54 -15.37
N GLN A 120 -11.13 17.01 -14.88
CA GLN A 120 -11.13 15.99 -13.83
C GLN A 120 -9.84 16.04 -13.01
N ASP A 121 -9.90 15.48 -11.80
CA ASP A 121 -8.76 15.42 -10.90
C ASP A 121 -7.78 14.33 -11.41
N PRO A 122 -6.47 14.63 -11.55
CA PRO A 122 -5.50 13.67 -12.03
C PRO A 122 -5.21 12.52 -11.06
N LEU A 123 -5.66 12.62 -9.83
CA LEU A 123 -5.45 11.59 -8.80
C LEU A 123 -6.62 10.60 -8.69
N VAL A 124 -7.64 10.77 -9.51
CA VAL A 124 -8.85 9.96 -9.47
C VAL A 124 -8.95 9.04 -10.68
#